data_743d402d22be751f1b9e1f791cb50dc0
#
_entry.id   743d402d22be751f1b9e1f791cb50dc0
#
_cell.length_a   1.000
_cell.length_b   1.000
_cell.length_c   1.000
_cell.angle_alpha   90.00
_cell.angle_beta   90.00
_cell.angle_gamma   90.00
#
_symmetry.space_group_name_H-M   'P 1'
#
loop_
_entity.id
_entity.type
_entity.pdbx_description
1 polymer ?
#
loop_
_entity_poly.entity_id
_entity_poly.type
_entity_poly.pdbx_seq_one_letter_code
_entity_poly.pdbx_strand_id
1 'polypeptide(L)'
;DVERSRGLGDVYKRQGKSRDSRYGGGNDEREQTLNQLLSEMDGFDTSKGILVLGATNRPEILDKALLRPGRFDRRIIVDKPDLKGRVEILKVHAKDVKMDETVDFDAIALATSGAVGSDLANMINEAAINAVKEGREYVCQKDLFEAVEQVLVGKEKKDRIMSAQERKIVSYHEVGHALIAALQKNSEPVQKITIVPRTMGALGYVMHVPEEEKYLNTEAEIHDMLVGYLGGRAAEEIVFDTVTTGAANDIEQATRIARAMVTPVSYTHLRAHETSLHL
;
A
#
# COMPACT_ATOMS: atom_id res chain seq x y z
N ASP A 1 -20.33 11.49 -28.43
CA ASP A 1 -19.00 12.13 -28.26
C ASP A 1 -18.26 11.63 -27.02
N VAL A 2 -18.94 11.21 -25.95
CA VAL A 2 -18.32 10.66 -24.74
C VAL A 2 -17.75 9.24 -24.95
N GLU A 3 -18.33 8.46 -25.84
CA GLU A 3 -17.82 7.10 -26.17
C GLU A 3 -16.54 7.14 -27.02
N ARG A 4 -16.33 8.15 -27.87
CA ARG A 4 -15.07 8.31 -28.61
C ARG A 4 -13.89 8.67 -27.72
N SER A 5 -14.11 9.37 -26.61
CA SER A 5 -13.05 9.74 -25.68
C SER A 5 -12.53 8.55 -24.84
N ARG A 6 -13.35 7.54 -24.56
CA ARG A 6 -12.95 6.33 -23.81
C ARG A 6 -12.03 5.40 -24.62
N GLY A 7 -12.29 5.22 -25.91
CA GLY A 7 -11.46 4.39 -26.77
C GLY A 7 -10.05 4.95 -27.05
N LEU A 8 -9.93 6.27 -27.15
CA LEU A 8 -8.65 6.96 -27.36
C LEU A 8 -7.76 6.92 -26.11
N GLY A 9 -8.34 7.00 -24.91
CA GLY A 9 -7.59 7.00 -23.64
C GLY A 9 -6.75 5.73 -23.40
N ASP A 10 -7.24 4.56 -23.77
CA ASP A 10 -6.52 3.30 -23.55
C ASP A 10 -5.43 3.03 -24.60
N VAL A 11 -5.59 3.54 -25.81
CA VAL A 11 -4.57 3.47 -26.86
C VAL A 11 -3.38 4.35 -26.50
N TYR A 12 -3.59 5.54 -25.99
CA TYR A 12 -2.53 6.50 -25.61
C TYR A 12 -1.73 6.08 -24.36
N LYS A 13 -2.31 5.35 -23.41
CA LYS A 13 -1.57 4.78 -22.25
C LYS A 13 -0.41 3.88 -22.67
N ARG A 14 -0.48 3.23 -23.81
CA ARG A 14 0.56 2.32 -24.32
C ARG A 14 1.61 3.01 -25.19
N GLN A 15 1.36 4.20 -25.70
CA GLN A 15 2.13 4.84 -26.75
C GLN A 15 3.09 5.95 -26.29
N GLY A 16 2.90 6.48 -25.08
CA GLY A 16 3.75 7.54 -24.52
C GLY A 16 5.08 7.08 -23.93
N LYS A 17 5.50 5.82 -24.19
CA LYS A 17 6.78 5.29 -23.68
C LYS A 17 7.98 5.90 -24.39
N SER A 18 9.08 6.11 -23.66
CA SER A 18 10.37 6.54 -24.18
C SER A 18 10.91 5.58 -25.25
N ARG A 19 11.62 6.12 -26.22
CA ARG A 19 12.27 5.39 -27.31
C ARG A 19 13.37 4.50 -26.75
N ASP A 20 13.25 3.18 -26.92
CA ASP A 20 14.29 2.26 -26.52
C ASP A 20 15.16 1.93 -27.72
N SER A 21 16.41 2.40 -27.72
CA SER A 21 17.34 2.30 -28.86
C SER A 21 17.96 0.91 -29.04
N ARG A 22 17.54 -0.10 -28.26
CA ARG A 22 18.23 -1.40 -28.19
C ARG A 22 17.53 -2.58 -28.86
N TYR A 23 16.31 -2.43 -29.35
CA TYR A 23 15.60 -3.51 -30.06
C TYR A 23 14.93 -3.00 -31.33
N GLY A 24 15.58 -3.25 -32.46
CA GLY A 24 15.01 -3.03 -33.78
C GLY A 24 13.92 -4.06 -34.09
N GLY A 25 12.76 -3.60 -34.54
CA GLY A 25 11.75 -4.44 -35.18
C GLY A 25 10.43 -4.61 -34.46
N GLY A 26 9.76 -3.55 -34.07
CA GLY A 26 8.39 -3.60 -33.51
C GLY A 26 7.84 -2.26 -33.03
N ASN A 27 8.59 -1.21 -33.27
CA ASN A 27 8.30 0.11 -32.70
C ASN A 27 7.72 1.13 -33.70
N ASP A 28 7.69 0.83 -35.02
CA ASP A 28 7.34 1.79 -36.05
C ASP A 28 5.93 2.36 -35.87
N GLU A 29 4.95 1.53 -35.58
CA GLU A 29 3.57 2.00 -35.36
C GLU A 29 3.45 2.87 -34.08
N ARG A 30 4.20 2.53 -33.05
CA ARG A 30 4.21 3.32 -31.80
C ARG A 30 4.89 4.65 -31.98
N GLU A 31 6.02 4.67 -32.70
CA GLU A 31 6.73 5.91 -33.01
C GLU A 31 5.91 6.81 -33.94
N GLN A 32 5.21 6.23 -34.92
CA GLN A 32 4.30 6.95 -35.78
C GLN A 32 3.17 7.62 -35.00
N THR A 33 2.54 6.87 -34.08
CA THR A 33 1.44 7.41 -33.27
C THR A 33 1.92 8.46 -32.29
N LEU A 34 3.11 8.27 -31.69
CA LEU A 34 3.72 9.29 -30.82
C LEU A 34 4.01 10.58 -31.61
N ASN A 35 4.61 10.45 -32.80
CA ASN A 35 4.92 11.60 -33.65
C ASN A 35 3.64 12.31 -34.12
N GLN A 36 2.57 11.56 -34.42
CA GLN A 36 1.28 12.15 -34.75
C GLN A 36 0.69 12.90 -33.55
N LEU A 37 0.70 12.30 -32.36
CA LEU A 37 0.24 12.96 -31.13
C LEU A 37 1.00 14.28 -30.89
N LEU A 38 2.33 14.24 -31.03
CA LEU A 38 3.16 15.43 -30.87
C LEU A 38 2.83 16.52 -31.89
N SER A 39 2.59 16.13 -33.16
CA SER A 39 2.18 17.03 -34.23
C SER A 39 0.82 17.67 -33.98
N GLU A 40 -0.15 16.87 -33.53
CA GLU A 40 -1.49 17.37 -33.17
C GLU A 40 -1.44 18.33 -31.97
N MET A 41 -0.62 18.03 -30.96
CA MET A 41 -0.45 18.92 -29.81
C MET A 41 0.20 20.25 -30.20
N ASP A 42 1.20 20.23 -31.08
CA ASP A 42 1.86 21.43 -31.58
C ASP A 42 0.94 22.27 -32.50
N GLY A 43 -0.06 21.61 -33.09
CA GLY A 43 -1.07 22.26 -33.95
C GLY A 43 -2.28 22.84 -33.21
N PHE A 44 -2.36 22.73 -31.88
CA PHE A 44 -3.48 23.29 -31.14
C PHE A 44 -3.52 24.84 -31.20
N ASP A 45 -4.67 25.33 -31.59
CA ASP A 45 -4.97 26.76 -31.57
C ASP A 45 -5.22 27.20 -30.12
N THR A 46 -4.22 27.87 -29.54
CA THR A 46 -4.27 28.36 -28.16
C THR A 46 -5.38 29.40 -27.93
N SER A 47 -5.90 30.02 -28.99
CA SER A 47 -7.00 30.97 -28.90
C SER A 47 -8.35 30.30 -28.55
N LYS A 48 -8.47 29.00 -28.79
CA LYS A 48 -9.69 28.22 -28.48
C LYS A 48 -9.78 27.71 -27.04
N GLY A 49 -8.79 27.99 -26.21
CA GLY A 49 -8.80 27.60 -24.81
C GLY A 49 -8.84 26.09 -24.56
N ILE A 50 -8.18 25.30 -25.41
CA ILE A 50 -8.13 23.84 -25.27
C ILE A 50 -7.19 23.48 -24.14
N LEU A 51 -7.67 22.66 -23.19
CA LEU A 51 -6.88 22.06 -22.11
C LEU A 51 -6.70 20.56 -22.38
N VAL A 52 -5.45 20.12 -22.47
CA VAL A 52 -5.12 18.69 -22.63
C VAL A 52 -4.65 18.13 -21.29
N LEU A 53 -5.33 17.10 -20.79
CA LEU A 53 -5.00 16.42 -19.55
C LEU A 53 -4.56 14.98 -19.86
N GLY A 54 -3.44 14.57 -19.26
CA GLY A 54 -2.96 13.19 -19.28
C GLY A 54 -2.71 12.70 -17.87
N ALA A 55 -2.95 11.42 -17.61
CA ALA A 55 -2.64 10.78 -16.35
C ALA A 55 -1.83 9.50 -16.56
N THR A 56 -0.85 9.26 -15.69
CA THR A 56 -0.02 8.05 -15.71
C THR A 56 0.49 7.73 -14.32
N ASN A 57 0.61 6.46 -14.00
CA ASN A 57 1.31 5.96 -12.79
C ASN A 57 2.80 5.69 -13.05
N ARG A 58 3.28 5.91 -14.30
CA ARG A 58 4.66 5.66 -14.69
C ARG A 58 5.22 6.83 -15.48
N PRO A 59 5.45 7.98 -14.84
CA PRO A 59 5.95 9.18 -15.52
C PRO A 59 7.36 8.97 -16.12
N GLU A 60 8.14 8.06 -15.54
CA GLU A 60 9.51 7.74 -15.96
C GLU A 60 9.61 7.11 -17.35
N ILE A 61 8.53 6.50 -17.84
CA ILE A 61 8.51 5.88 -19.17
C ILE A 61 8.00 6.79 -20.28
N LEU A 62 7.53 8.02 -19.94
CA LEU A 62 7.05 8.96 -20.93
C LEU A 62 8.22 9.51 -21.77
N ASP A 63 7.97 9.68 -23.07
CA ASP A 63 8.91 10.36 -23.96
C ASP A 63 9.10 11.81 -23.51
N LYS A 64 10.37 12.25 -23.43
CA LYS A 64 10.72 13.61 -23.00
C LYS A 64 10.13 14.69 -23.92
N ALA A 65 9.85 14.35 -25.17
CA ALA A 65 9.21 15.27 -26.11
C ALA A 65 7.78 15.66 -25.69
N LEU A 66 7.04 14.75 -25.03
CA LEU A 66 5.71 15.05 -24.49
C LEU A 66 5.73 16.07 -23.34
N LEU A 67 6.85 16.16 -22.64
CA LEU A 67 7.01 16.97 -21.42
C LEU A 67 7.63 18.35 -21.69
N ARG A 68 7.76 18.74 -22.96
CA ARG A 68 8.28 20.06 -23.35
C ARG A 68 7.22 21.15 -23.19
N PRO A 69 7.66 22.43 -23.00
CA PRO A 69 6.74 23.55 -22.99
C PRO A 69 5.83 23.59 -24.24
N GLY A 70 4.57 23.94 -24.05
CA GLY A 70 3.55 23.91 -25.10
C GLY A 70 2.85 22.59 -25.31
N ARG A 71 3.22 21.56 -24.53
CA ARG A 71 2.58 20.23 -24.50
C ARG A 71 2.13 19.92 -23.08
N PHE A 72 2.57 18.81 -22.46
CA PHE A 72 2.34 18.55 -21.03
C PHE A 72 3.37 19.34 -20.19
N ASP A 73 3.24 20.63 -20.17
CA ASP A 73 4.18 21.55 -19.53
C ASP A 73 4.01 21.63 -18.00
N ARG A 74 2.84 21.27 -17.49
CA ARG A 74 2.56 21.21 -16.06
C ARG A 74 2.43 19.78 -15.59
N ARG A 75 3.18 19.46 -14.53
CA ARG A 75 3.10 18.17 -13.85
C ARG A 75 2.47 18.38 -12.49
N ILE A 76 1.41 17.62 -12.24
CA ILE A 76 0.75 17.58 -10.94
C ILE A 76 1.00 16.19 -10.39
N ILE A 77 1.72 16.11 -9.28
CA ILE A 77 1.92 14.85 -8.56
C ILE A 77 0.69 14.65 -7.69
N VAL A 78 0.05 13.49 -7.84
CA VAL A 78 -1.05 13.05 -6.98
C VAL A 78 -0.47 12.02 -6.03
N ASP A 79 -0.07 12.47 -4.86
CA ASP A 79 0.47 11.63 -3.80
C ASP A 79 -0.61 10.78 -3.13
N LYS A 80 -0.18 9.81 -2.31
CA LYS A 80 -1.09 9.09 -1.43
C LYS A 80 -1.77 10.07 -0.49
N PRO A 81 -3.07 9.87 -0.18
CA PRO A 81 -3.78 10.76 0.71
C PRO A 81 -3.23 10.69 2.14
N ASP A 82 -3.10 11.84 2.79
CA ASP A 82 -2.90 11.95 4.23
C ASP A 82 -4.16 11.52 5.02
N LEU A 83 -4.10 11.54 6.33
CA LEU A 83 -5.22 11.13 7.19
C LEU A 83 -6.52 11.85 6.83
N LYS A 84 -6.47 13.18 6.68
CA LYS A 84 -7.66 13.98 6.32
C LYS A 84 -8.18 13.63 4.93
N GLY A 85 -7.26 13.48 3.97
CA GLY A 85 -7.61 13.07 2.61
C GLY A 85 -8.28 11.70 2.59
N ARG A 86 -7.83 10.74 3.40
CA ARG A 86 -8.47 9.42 3.51
C ARG A 86 -9.89 9.53 4.09
N VAL A 87 -10.08 10.32 5.14
CA VAL A 87 -11.42 10.57 5.70
C VAL A 87 -12.36 11.17 4.65
N GLU A 88 -11.91 12.18 3.91
CA GLU A 88 -12.75 12.80 2.88
C GLU A 88 -13.04 11.85 1.71
N ILE A 89 -12.08 11.02 1.28
CA ILE A 89 -12.30 10.00 0.26
C ILE A 89 -13.33 8.97 0.74
N LEU A 90 -13.21 8.48 1.99
CA LEU A 90 -14.19 7.57 2.58
C LEU A 90 -15.58 8.18 2.59
N LYS A 91 -15.74 9.43 3.02
CA LYS A 91 -17.02 10.15 3.02
C LYS A 91 -17.61 10.29 1.61
N VAL A 92 -16.78 10.58 0.61
CA VAL A 92 -17.22 10.68 -0.80
C VAL A 92 -17.81 9.37 -1.28
N HIS A 93 -17.12 8.24 -1.02
CA HIS A 93 -17.60 6.93 -1.45
C HIS A 93 -18.73 6.38 -0.59
N ALA A 94 -18.88 6.86 0.65
CA ALA A 94 -19.97 6.49 1.54
C ALA A 94 -21.29 7.25 1.27
N LYS A 95 -21.27 8.28 0.42
CA LYS A 95 -22.41 9.19 0.21
C LYS A 95 -23.72 8.47 -0.16
N ASP A 96 -23.62 7.43 -0.98
CA ASP A 96 -24.78 6.67 -1.46
C ASP A 96 -24.98 5.33 -0.72
N VAL A 97 -24.23 5.12 0.39
CA VAL A 97 -24.30 3.92 1.23
C VAL A 97 -24.94 4.27 2.55
N LYS A 98 -25.94 3.49 2.97
CA LYS A 98 -26.57 3.68 4.28
C LYS A 98 -25.58 3.27 5.38
N MET A 99 -25.18 4.22 6.19
CA MET A 99 -24.31 4.00 7.36
C MET A 99 -25.13 4.13 8.65
N ASP A 100 -24.76 3.40 9.68
CA ASP A 100 -25.32 3.59 11.01
C ASP A 100 -24.51 4.63 11.82
N GLU A 101 -25.03 4.95 13.03
CA GLU A 101 -24.43 5.95 13.91
C GLU A 101 -23.09 5.49 14.53
N THR A 102 -22.70 4.21 14.40
CA THR A 102 -21.45 3.67 14.96
C THR A 102 -20.27 3.96 14.07
N VAL A 103 -20.47 4.45 12.83
CA VAL A 103 -19.41 4.61 11.84
C VAL A 103 -18.55 5.84 12.17
N ASP A 104 -17.27 5.54 12.46
CA ASP A 104 -16.20 6.50 12.67
C ASP A 104 -15.18 6.37 11.52
N PHE A 105 -15.21 7.32 10.60
CA PHE A 105 -14.29 7.37 9.47
C PHE A 105 -12.86 7.75 9.87
N ASP A 106 -12.67 8.47 10.97
CA ASP A 106 -11.34 8.82 11.46
C ASP A 106 -10.61 7.56 11.94
N ALA A 107 -11.29 6.67 12.68
CA ALA A 107 -10.76 5.39 13.08
C ALA A 107 -10.40 4.48 11.87
N ILE A 108 -11.24 4.46 10.83
CA ILE A 108 -10.95 3.71 9.61
C ILE A 108 -9.77 4.31 8.84
N ALA A 109 -9.70 5.64 8.75
CA ALA A 109 -8.60 6.33 8.09
C ALA A 109 -7.26 6.09 8.80
N LEU A 110 -7.24 6.04 10.13
CA LEU A 110 -6.05 5.64 10.91
C LEU A 110 -5.63 4.21 10.61
N ALA A 111 -6.57 3.27 10.59
CA ALA A 111 -6.32 1.85 10.29
C ALA A 111 -5.86 1.60 8.83
N THR A 112 -5.98 2.59 7.95
CA THR A 112 -5.68 2.48 6.52
C THR A 112 -4.51 3.36 6.08
N SER A 113 -3.53 3.57 6.95
CA SER A 113 -2.32 4.31 6.62
C SER A 113 -1.65 3.75 5.35
N GLY A 114 -1.29 4.64 4.42
CA GLY A 114 -0.69 4.28 3.14
C GLY A 114 -1.64 3.74 2.07
N ALA A 115 -2.94 3.56 2.37
CA ALA A 115 -3.96 3.18 1.38
C ALA A 115 -4.16 4.29 0.33
N VAL A 116 -4.48 3.90 -0.90
CA VAL A 116 -4.81 4.82 -1.98
C VAL A 116 -6.33 4.93 -2.17
N GLY A 117 -6.78 5.93 -2.93
CA GLY A 117 -8.21 6.20 -3.11
C GLY A 117 -9.02 5.01 -3.62
N SER A 118 -8.44 4.18 -4.50
CA SER A 118 -9.09 2.94 -4.98
C SER A 118 -9.29 1.89 -3.89
N ASP A 119 -8.33 1.79 -2.95
CA ASP A 119 -8.44 0.87 -1.83
C ASP A 119 -9.57 1.28 -0.90
N LEU A 120 -9.64 2.59 -0.57
CA LEU A 120 -10.68 3.17 0.27
C LEU A 120 -12.07 3.02 -0.36
N ALA A 121 -12.19 3.24 -1.66
CA ALA A 121 -13.43 2.99 -2.41
C ALA A 121 -13.86 1.52 -2.32
N ASN A 122 -12.90 0.60 -2.51
CA ASN A 122 -13.15 -0.83 -2.40
C ASN A 122 -13.55 -1.25 -0.98
N MET A 123 -12.97 -0.63 0.06
CA MET A 123 -13.36 -0.88 1.46
C MET A 123 -14.83 -0.53 1.72
N ILE A 124 -15.31 0.60 1.24
CA ILE A 124 -16.72 0.98 1.36
C ILE A 124 -17.62 -0.05 0.66
N ASN A 125 -17.24 -0.48 -0.55
CA ASN A 125 -17.99 -1.49 -1.29
C ASN A 125 -18.01 -2.85 -0.59
N GLU A 126 -16.86 -3.34 -0.10
CA GLU A 126 -16.79 -4.62 0.64
C GLU A 126 -17.56 -4.54 1.97
N ALA A 127 -17.54 -3.40 2.67
CA ALA A 127 -18.33 -3.19 3.88
C ALA A 127 -19.84 -3.27 3.59
N ALA A 128 -20.32 -2.67 2.51
CA ALA A 128 -21.71 -2.78 2.07
C ALA A 128 -22.08 -4.23 1.75
N ILE A 129 -21.21 -4.97 1.07
CA ILE A 129 -21.41 -6.40 0.78
C ILE A 129 -21.48 -7.21 2.08
N ASN A 130 -20.63 -6.91 3.08
CA ASN A 130 -20.62 -7.61 4.37
C ASN A 130 -21.95 -7.35 5.13
N ALA A 131 -22.43 -6.11 5.17
CA ALA A 131 -23.72 -5.78 5.77
C ALA A 131 -24.89 -6.56 5.14
N VAL A 132 -24.93 -6.64 3.80
CA VAL A 132 -25.97 -7.40 3.07
C VAL A 132 -25.87 -8.91 3.36
N LYS A 133 -24.66 -9.47 3.43
CA LYS A 133 -24.47 -10.90 3.78
C LYS A 133 -25.00 -11.23 5.18
N GLU A 134 -24.94 -10.28 6.11
CA GLU A 134 -25.49 -10.42 7.46
C GLU A 134 -26.98 -10.01 7.54
N GLY A 135 -27.63 -9.72 6.41
CA GLY A 135 -29.06 -9.39 6.34
C GLY A 135 -29.39 -7.98 6.81
N ARG A 136 -28.43 -7.06 6.86
CA ARG A 136 -28.62 -5.68 7.26
C ARG A 136 -28.72 -4.73 6.06
N GLU A 137 -29.46 -3.66 6.21
CA GLU A 137 -29.61 -2.61 5.20
C GLU A 137 -28.64 -1.44 5.38
N TYR A 138 -27.85 -1.47 6.44
CA TYR A 138 -26.88 -0.42 6.78
C TYR A 138 -25.55 -1.01 7.18
N VAL A 139 -24.50 -0.25 6.91
CA VAL A 139 -23.11 -0.58 7.25
C VAL A 139 -22.81 -0.08 8.65
N CYS A 140 -22.22 -0.91 9.49
CA CYS A 140 -21.72 -0.54 10.81
C CYS A 140 -20.18 -0.52 10.84
N GLN A 141 -19.63 -0.01 11.94
CA GLN A 141 -18.17 0.09 12.13
C GLN A 141 -17.45 -1.26 11.96
N LYS A 142 -18.08 -2.36 12.42
CA LYS A 142 -17.53 -3.72 12.27
C LYS A 142 -17.32 -4.10 10.81
N ASP A 143 -18.28 -3.78 9.92
CA ASP A 143 -18.20 -4.12 8.50
C ASP A 143 -17.04 -3.40 7.83
N LEU A 144 -16.79 -2.15 8.23
CA LEU A 144 -15.67 -1.35 7.73
C LEU A 144 -14.33 -1.94 8.17
N PHE A 145 -14.16 -2.32 9.44
CA PHE A 145 -12.94 -2.98 9.88
C PHE A 145 -12.72 -4.32 9.19
N GLU A 146 -13.76 -5.13 8.97
CA GLU A 146 -13.66 -6.36 8.20
C GLU A 146 -13.27 -6.09 6.74
N ALA A 147 -13.80 -5.02 6.14
CA ALA A 147 -13.43 -4.60 4.79
C ALA A 147 -11.97 -4.11 4.73
N VAL A 148 -11.48 -3.38 5.73
CA VAL A 148 -10.05 -3.01 5.86
C VAL A 148 -9.19 -4.26 5.84
N GLU A 149 -9.50 -5.26 6.65
CA GLU A 149 -8.77 -6.53 6.67
C GLU A 149 -8.80 -7.23 5.30
N GLN A 150 -9.97 -7.28 4.64
CA GLN A 150 -10.12 -7.94 3.34
C GLN A 150 -9.29 -7.25 2.26
N VAL A 151 -9.22 -5.93 2.27
CA VAL A 151 -8.48 -5.16 1.25
C VAL A 151 -6.98 -5.19 1.51
N LEU A 152 -6.53 -5.08 2.78
CA LEU A 152 -5.11 -5.01 3.11
C LEU A 152 -4.43 -6.37 3.23
N VAL A 153 -5.13 -7.38 3.75
CA VAL A 153 -4.54 -8.71 4.08
C VAL A 153 -5.14 -9.82 3.21
N GLY A 154 -6.25 -9.53 2.53
CA GLY A 154 -6.98 -10.49 1.69
C GLY A 154 -8.14 -11.19 2.39
N LYS A 155 -8.96 -11.88 1.59
CA LYS A 155 -10.13 -12.62 2.09
C LYS A 155 -9.72 -13.86 2.88
N GLU A 156 -10.58 -14.28 3.82
CA GLU A 156 -10.39 -15.52 4.55
C GLU A 156 -10.37 -16.73 3.61
N LYS A 157 -9.40 -17.62 3.82
CA LYS A 157 -9.34 -18.92 3.15
C LYS A 157 -10.06 -19.97 4.00
N LYS A 158 -11.34 -20.19 3.71
CA LYS A 158 -12.15 -21.21 4.42
C LYS A 158 -11.73 -22.63 4.09
N ASP A 159 -11.07 -22.84 2.94
CA ASP A 159 -10.72 -24.17 2.43
C ASP A 159 -9.35 -24.68 2.93
N ARG A 160 -8.57 -23.85 3.60
CA ARG A 160 -7.27 -24.23 4.12
C ARG A 160 -7.38 -24.71 5.55
N ILE A 161 -7.37 -26.03 5.72
CA ILE A 161 -7.37 -26.67 7.04
C ILE A 161 -5.91 -26.82 7.47
N MET A 162 -5.50 -26.06 8.49
CA MET A 162 -4.22 -26.27 9.15
C MET A 162 -4.30 -27.49 10.09
N SER A 163 -3.24 -28.28 10.15
CA SER A 163 -3.10 -29.32 11.15
C SER A 163 -3.11 -28.74 12.57
N ALA A 164 -3.41 -29.54 13.58
CA ALA A 164 -3.40 -29.09 14.98
C ALA A 164 -2.02 -28.55 15.39
N GLN A 165 -0.95 -29.16 14.87
CA GLN A 165 0.43 -28.73 15.13
C GLN A 165 0.74 -27.41 14.47
N GLU A 166 0.44 -27.23 13.18
CA GLU A 166 0.62 -25.95 12.47
C GLU A 166 -0.17 -24.83 13.15
N ARG A 167 -1.43 -25.10 13.51
CA ARG A 167 -2.25 -24.11 14.20
C ARG A 167 -1.63 -23.69 15.54
N LYS A 168 -1.05 -24.64 16.28
CA LYS A 168 -0.35 -24.34 17.53
C LYS A 168 0.89 -23.46 17.27
N ILE A 169 1.71 -23.81 16.28
CA ILE A 169 2.90 -23.03 15.91
C ILE A 169 2.51 -21.60 15.52
N VAL A 170 1.56 -21.44 14.59
CA VAL A 170 1.08 -20.12 14.16
C VAL A 170 0.50 -19.33 15.33
N SER A 171 -0.24 -19.96 16.25
CA SER A 171 -0.78 -19.27 17.43
C SER A 171 0.32 -18.68 18.30
N TYR A 172 1.38 -19.42 18.58
CA TYR A 172 2.50 -18.94 19.39
C TYR A 172 3.30 -17.85 18.64
N HIS A 173 3.44 -18.00 17.32
CA HIS A 173 4.09 -17.02 16.46
C HIS A 173 3.37 -15.66 16.54
N GLU A 174 2.07 -15.64 16.29
CA GLU A 174 1.28 -14.38 16.31
C GLU A 174 1.19 -13.79 17.72
N VAL A 175 1.04 -14.64 18.74
CA VAL A 175 1.08 -14.16 20.14
C VAL A 175 2.46 -13.61 20.49
N GLY A 176 3.54 -14.18 19.94
CA GLY A 176 4.90 -13.66 20.10
C GLY A 176 5.02 -12.22 19.59
N HIS A 177 4.55 -11.95 18.38
CA HIS A 177 4.49 -10.58 17.84
C HIS A 177 3.67 -9.64 18.73
N ALA A 178 2.47 -10.05 19.10
CA ALA A 178 1.56 -9.23 19.90
C ALA A 178 2.10 -8.96 21.30
N LEU A 179 2.75 -9.95 21.95
CA LEU A 179 3.34 -9.79 23.26
C LEU A 179 4.51 -8.79 23.23
N ILE A 180 5.39 -8.93 22.25
CA ILE A 180 6.50 -7.99 22.05
C ILE A 180 5.96 -6.58 21.82
N ALA A 181 4.99 -6.40 20.92
CA ALA A 181 4.40 -5.09 20.66
C ALA A 181 3.75 -4.48 21.92
N ALA A 182 3.04 -5.29 22.72
CA ALA A 182 2.38 -4.81 23.93
C ALA A 182 3.36 -4.42 25.05
N LEU A 183 4.57 -4.98 25.06
CA LEU A 183 5.60 -4.71 26.07
C LEU A 183 6.55 -3.57 25.68
N GLN A 184 6.59 -3.22 24.39
CA GLN A 184 7.44 -2.13 23.91
C GLN A 184 6.74 -0.78 24.02
N LYS A 185 7.54 0.23 24.36
CA LYS A 185 7.03 1.58 24.61
C LYS A 185 6.60 2.32 23.33
N ASN A 186 7.30 2.07 22.22
CA ASN A 186 7.10 2.80 20.97
C ASN A 186 6.41 1.95 19.90
N SER A 187 5.84 0.80 20.26
CA SER A 187 5.04 -0.02 19.35
C SER A 187 3.61 0.49 19.24
N GLU A 188 3.03 0.33 18.07
CA GLU A 188 1.62 0.64 17.85
C GLU A 188 0.72 -0.33 18.62
N PRO A 189 -0.44 0.13 19.14
CA PRO A 189 -1.37 -0.73 19.86
C PRO A 189 -1.83 -1.93 19.04
N VAL A 190 -1.84 -3.10 19.67
CA VAL A 190 -2.39 -4.33 19.08
C VAL A 190 -3.91 -4.27 19.15
N GLN A 191 -4.56 -4.26 18.01
CA GLN A 191 -6.02 -4.26 17.92
C GLN A 191 -6.60 -5.67 17.79
N LYS A 192 -5.92 -6.54 17.01
CA LYS A 192 -6.43 -7.87 16.71
C LYS A 192 -5.28 -8.85 16.48
N ILE A 193 -5.47 -10.08 16.95
CA ILE A 193 -4.62 -11.24 16.64
C ILE A 193 -5.51 -12.28 15.96
N THR A 194 -5.05 -12.87 14.89
CA THR A 194 -5.78 -13.94 14.19
C THR A 194 -4.84 -14.98 13.61
N ILE A 195 -5.32 -16.24 13.60
CA ILE A 195 -4.66 -17.37 12.95
C ILE A 195 -5.47 -17.88 11.75
N VAL A 196 -6.40 -17.08 11.26
CA VAL A 196 -7.21 -17.41 10.08
C VAL A 196 -6.41 -17.10 8.81
N PRO A 197 -6.13 -18.11 7.97
CA PRO A 197 -5.37 -17.91 6.74
C PRO A 197 -6.06 -16.94 5.78
N ARG A 198 -5.25 -16.11 5.11
CA ARG A 198 -5.73 -15.11 4.16
C ARG A 198 -5.25 -15.39 2.73
N THR A 199 -5.94 -14.82 1.75
CA THR A 199 -5.64 -15.04 0.32
C THR A 199 -4.29 -14.47 -0.13
N MET A 200 -3.77 -13.46 0.57
CA MET A 200 -2.45 -12.89 0.30
C MET A 200 -1.28 -13.68 0.91
N GLY A 201 -1.55 -14.88 1.45
CA GLY A 201 -0.51 -15.82 1.88
C GLY A 201 -0.27 -15.86 3.38
N ALA A 202 -0.77 -14.93 4.17
CA ALA A 202 -0.66 -14.94 5.61
C ALA A 202 -1.41 -16.14 6.22
N LEU A 203 -0.78 -16.83 7.16
CA LEU A 203 -1.39 -17.92 7.95
C LEU A 203 -2.07 -17.39 9.22
N GLY A 204 -1.56 -16.29 9.73
CA GLY A 204 -2.08 -15.47 10.79
C GLY A 204 -1.57 -14.04 10.58
N TYR A 205 -1.97 -13.12 11.42
CA TYR A 205 -1.40 -11.76 11.49
C TYR A 205 -1.81 -11.07 12.79
N VAL A 206 -0.99 -10.11 13.19
CA VAL A 206 -1.32 -9.13 14.24
C VAL A 206 -1.68 -7.82 13.54
N MET A 207 -2.84 -7.27 13.86
CA MET A 207 -3.26 -5.97 13.37
C MET A 207 -2.90 -4.89 14.37
N HIS A 208 -2.16 -3.93 13.92
CA HIS A 208 -1.83 -2.71 14.65
C HIS A 208 -2.64 -1.55 14.09
N VAL A 209 -3.07 -0.64 14.95
CA VAL A 209 -3.69 0.62 14.54
C VAL A 209 -2.92 1.74 15.21
N PRO A 210 -2.26 2.59 14.43
CA PRO A 210 -1.54 3.72 14.98
C PRO A 210 -2.50 4.70 15.67
N GLU A 211 -2.06 5.32 16.75
CA GLU A 211 -2.82 6.38 17.42
C GLU A 211 -2.74 7.71 16.65
N GLU A 212 -1.67 7.89 15.90
CA GLU A 212 -1.43 9.08 15.07
C GLU A 212 -0.67 8.72 13.80
N GLU A 213 -0.78 9.54 12.77
CA GLU A 213 -0.02 9.37 11.54
C GLU A 213 1.39 9.94 11.72
N LYS A 214 2.42 9.09 11.54
CA LYS A 214 3.83 9.46 11.66
C LYS A 214 4.55 9.35 10.32
N TYR A 215 5.36 10.35 10.02
CA TYR A 215 6.19 10.41 8.81
C TYR A 215 7.68 10.19 9.11
N LEU A 216 8.08 10.27 10.38
CA LEU A 216 9.46 10.09 10.82
C LEU A 216 9.50 9.07 11.95
N ASN A 217 10.46 8.16 11.89
CA ASN A 217 10.73 7.21 12.95
C ASN A 217 12.05 7.56 13.63
N THR A 218 12.08 7.53 14.93
CA THR A 218 13.31 7.64 15.74
C THR A 218 14.08 6.31 15.70
N GLU A 219 15.36 6.34 16.10
CA GLU A 219 16.17 5.14 16.23
C GLU A 219 15.53 4.12 17.18
N ALA A 220 14.97 4.58 18.31
CA ALA A 220 14.31 3.74 19.28
C ALA A 220 13.06 3.05 18.70
N GLU A 221 12.25 3.77 17.92
CA GLU A 221 11.08 3.22 17.24
C GLU A 221 11.48 2.16 16.19
N ILE A 222 12.55 2.44 15.43
CA ILE A 222 13.06 1.47 14.45
C ILE A 222 13.59 0.21 15.15
N HIS A 223 14.28 0.36 16.29
CA HIS A 223 14.72 -0.77 17.09
C HIS A 223 13.52 -1.60 17.58
N ASP A 224 12.49 -0.94 18.11
CA ASP A 224 11.27 -1.62 18.57
C ASP A 224 10.56 -2.34 17.41
N MET A 225 10.52 -1.75 16.21
CA MET A 225 10.01 -2.42 15.00
C MET A 225 10.79 -3.71 14.66
N LEU A 226 12.14 -3.66 14.72
CA LEU A 226 12.98 -4.82 14.46
C LEU A 226 12.72 -5.95 15.46
N VAL A 227 12.62 -5.62 16.74
CA VAL A 227 12.31 -6.57 17.81
C VAL A 227 10.91 -7.14 17.61
N GLY A 228 9.94 -6.30 17.22
CA GLY A 228 8.58 -6.72 16.88
C GLY A 228 8.55 -7.77 15.78
N TYR A 229 9.24 -7.54 14.66
CA TYR A 229 9.32 -8.50 13.55
C TYR A 229 9.97 -9.83 13.93
N LEU A 230 10.88 -9.86 14.89
CA LEU A 230 11.54 -11.07 15.33
C LEU A 230 10.76 -11.84 16.42
N GLY A 231 9.71 -11.23 16.99
CA GLY A 231 8.93 -11.77 18.11
C GLY A 231 8.30 -13.12 17.82
N GLY A 232 7.72 -13.30 16.62
CA GLY A 232 7.10 -14.58 16.21
C GLY A 232 8.12 -15.72 16.13
N ARG A 233 9.26 -15.46 15.46
CA ARG A 233 10.35 -16.44 15.38
C ARG A 233 10.93 -16.81 16.75
N ALA A 234 11.13 -15.83 17.62
CA ALA A 234 11.62 -16.06 18.97
C ALA A 234 10.64 -16.94 19.79
N ALA A 235 9.34 -16.72 19.62
CA ALA A 235 8.32 -17.54 20.25
C ALA A 235 8.34 -18.99 19.76
N GLU A 236 8.52 -19.22 18.46
CA GLU A 236 8.70 -20.57 17.90
C GLU A 236 9.93 -21.26 18.51
N GLU A 237 11.08 -20.60 18.53
CA GLU A 237 12.33 -21.14 19.03
C GLU A 237 12.25 -21.50 20.52
N ILE A 238 11.68 -20.62 21.34
CA ILE A 238 11.55 -20.83 22.80
C ILE A 238 10.60 -21.99 23.13
N VAL A 239 9.48 -22.10 22.39
CA VAL A 239 8.41 -23.05 22.77
C VAL A 239 8.58 -24.42 22.09
N PHE A 240 9.11 -24.46 20.88
CA PHE A 240 9.17 -25.67 20.06
C PHE A 240 10.61 -26.13 19.78
N ASP A 241 11.62 -25.41 20.25
CA ASP A 241 13.05 -25.66 19.95
C ASP A 241 13.31 -25.79 18.43
N THR A 242 12.54 -25.09 17.63
CA THR A 242 12.64 -25.07 16.17
C THR A 242 12.08 -23.77 15.62
N VAL A 243 12.39 -23.49 14.36
CA VAL A 243 11.86 -22.32 13.61
C VAL A 243 11.30 -22.80 12.28
N THR A 244 10.24 -22.16 11.83
CA THR A 244 9.56 -22.51 10.59
C THR A 244 9.78 -21.46 9.50
N THR A 245 9.39 -21.80 8.28
CA THR A 245 9.36 -20.85 7.14
C THR A 245 8.27 -19.79 7.31
N GLY A 246 7.40 -19.88 8.32
CA GLY A 246 6.38 -18.88 8.63
C GLY A 246 6.97 -17.49 8.87
N ALA A 247 8.15 -17.43 9.51
CA ALA A 247 8.86 -16.19 9.79
C ALA A 247 9.60 -15.56 8.58
N ALA A 248 9.49 -16.13 7.37
CA ALA A 248 10.28 -15.65 6.22
C ALA A 248 9.99 -14.19 5.86
N ASN A 249 8.72 -13.79 5.85
CA ASN A 249 8.33 -12.40 5.58
C ASN A 249 8.83 -11.43 6.66
N ASP A 250 8.77 -11.82 7.92
CA ASP A 250 9.19 -10.98 9.05
C ASP A 250 10.70 -10.73 9.01
N ILE A 251 11.47 -11.79 8.69
CA ILE A 251 12.92 -11.68 8.49
C ILE A 251 13.25 -10.77 7.29
N GLU A 252 12.47 -10.86 6.21
CA GLU A 252 12.66 -9.99 5.04
C GLU A 252 12.39 -8.52 5.42
N GLN A 253 11.29 -8.22 6.13
CA GLN A 253 10.97 -6.88 6.60
C GLN A 253 12.02 -6.35 7.58
N ALA A 254 12.41 -7.14 8.57
CA ALA A 254 13.47 -6.78 9.51
C ALA A 254 14.80 -6.51 8.78
N THR A 255 15.18 -7.35 7.82
CA THR A 255 16.39 -7.16 7.01
C THR A 255 16.33 -5.89 6.17
N ARG A 256 15.17 -5.59 5.57
CA ARG A 256 14.96 -4.36 4.79
C ARG A 256 15.13 -3.12 5.66
N ILE A 257 14.56 -3.11 6.86
CA ILE A 257 14.67 -2.00 7.80
C ILE A 257 16.13 -1.86 8.28
N ALA A 258 16.75 -2.94 8.70
CA ALA A 258 18.16 -2.93 9.12
C ALA A 258 19.11 -2.43 8.02
N ARG A 259 18.88 -2.85 6.77
CA ARG A 259 19.62 -2.32 5.61
C ARG A 259 19.35 -0.83 5.39
N ALA A 260 18.09 -0.39 5.51
CA ALA A 260 17.75 1.01 5.37
C ALA A 260 18.42 1.89 6.44
N MET A 261 18.64 1.39 7.64
CA MET A 261 19.42 2.09 8.69
C MET A 261 20.88 2.30 8.30
N VAL A 262 21.45 1.39 7.50
CA VAL A 262 22.89 1.38 7.18
C VAL A 262 23.22 2.00 5.82
N THR A 263 22.30 1.91 4.84
CA THR A 263 22.55 2.30 3.45
C THR A 263 22.20 3.72 3.05
N PRO A 264 21.17 4.41 3.58
CA PRO A 264 20.98 5.83 3.30
C PRO A 264 21.99 6.68 4.05
N VAL A 265 22.43 7.74 3.41
CA VAL A 265 23.51 8.68 3.77
C VAL A 265 23.41 9.27 5.20
N SER A 266 22.27 9.18 5.87
CA SER A 266 22.03 9.80 7.18
C SER A 266 22.64 9.04 8.36
N TYR A 267 22.92 7.75 8.25
CA TYR A 267 23.54 6.95 9.33
C TYR A 267 25.02 6.58 9.09
N THR A 268 25.61 7.02 7.99
CA THR A 268 27.04 6.81 7.72
C THR A 268 27.97 7.50 8.73
N HIS A 269 27.48 8.51 9.44
CA HIS A 269 28.24 9.16 10.52
C HIS A 269 28.48 8.26 11.74
N LEU A 270 27.55 7.36 12.07
CA LEU A 270 27.75 6.43 13.20
C LEU A 270 28.81 5.38 12.87
N ARG A 271 28.87 4.90 11.63
CA ARG A 271 29.94 3.95 11.20
C ARG A 271 31.32 4.58 11.08
N ALA A 272 31.40 5.84 10.69
CA ALA A 272 32.69 6.55 10.61
C ALA A 272 33.33 6.74 12.00
N HIS A 273 32.52 6.83 13.06
CA HIS A 273 33.04 6.90 14.43
C HIS A 273 33.51 5.54 14.97
N GLU A 274 32.86 4.44 14.62
CA GLU A 274 33.30 3.12 15.09
C GLU A 274 34.56 2.62 14.37
N THR A 275 34.75 2.96 13.11
CA THR A 275 35.97 2.58 12.35
C THR A 275 37.20 3.41 12.71
N SER A 276 37.04 4.59 13.30
CA SER A 276 38.16 5.42 13.74
C SER A 276 38.68 5.06 15.14
N LEU A 277 38.01 4.16 15.88
CA LEU A 277 38.44 3.66 17.19
C LEU A 277 39.28 2.36 17.11
N HIS A 278 39.51 1.80 15.93
CA HIS A 278 40.29 0.57 15.71
C HIS A 278 41.50 0.77 14.78
N LEU A 279 41.98 2.00 14.60
CA LEU A 279 43.28 2.35 14.04
C LEU A 279 44.06 3.14 15.10
#